data_51a4f3b44c62b6d66aa3e091eb0fe2e9
#
_entry.id   51a4f3b44c62b6d66aa3e091eb0fe2e9
#
_cell.length_a   1.000
_cell.length_b   1.000
_cell.length_c   1.000
_cell.angle_alpha   90.00
_cell.angle_beta   90.00
_cell.angle_gamma   90.00
#
_symmetry.space_group_name_H-M   'P 1'
#
loop_
_entity.id
_entity.type
_entity.pdbx_description
1 polymer ?
#
loop_
_entity_poly.entity_id
_entity_poly.type
_entity_poly.pdbx_seq_one_letter_code
_entity_poly.pdbx_strand_id
1 'polypeptide(L)'
;IPLIDARRMEVYTATFDGKTGEMITPTESKILDESSFQEYKGDKVLFIGDGATKTQPLIHFPAEFRAEVYPSAKYMIHQSVKKFNTHQFEDVAYFEPFYLKEFQGVKLADAKKKH
;
A
#
# COMPACT_ATOMS: atom_id res chain seq x y z
N ILE A 1 5.93 7.45 0.97
CA ILE A 1 4.97 6.68 0.16
C ILE A 1 5.33 5.21 0.25
N PRO A 2 4.62 4.40 1.06
CA PRO A 2 4.79 2.96 1.08
C PRO A 2 4.22 2.31 -0.19
N LEU A 3 4.92 1.29 -0.68
CA LEU A 3 4.59 0.54 -1.90
C LEU A 3 4.71 -0.95 -1.61
N ILE A 4 3.58 -1.65 -1.63
CA ILE A 4 3.55 -3.11 -1.52
C ILE A 4 3.30 -3.68 -2.91
N ASP A 5 4.12 -4.64 -3.33
CA ASP A 5 3.98 -5.29 -4.63
C ASP A 5 2.63 -6.03 -4.71
N ALA A 6 1.83 -5.69 -5.72
CA ALA A 6 0.52 -6.29 -5.96
C ALA A 6 0.48 -7.08 -7.29
N ARG A 7 1.64 -7.56 -7.74
CA ARG A 7 1.90 -8.27 -8.99
C ARG A 7 1.90 -7.38 -10.23
N ARG A 8 2.61 -7.80 -11.28
CA ARG A 8 2.76 -7.05 -12.53
C ARG A 8 3.14 -5.59 -12.24
N MET A 9 2.54 -4.65 -12.93
CA MET A 9 2.79 -3.21 -12.74
C MET A 9 1.76 -2.58 -11.80
N GLU A 10 1.46 -3.24 -10.68
CA GLU A 10 0.50 -2.76 -9.70
C GLU A 10 1.09 -2.80 -8.29
N VAL A 11 0.72 -1.82 -7.48
CA VAL A 11 1.12 -1.71 -6.08
C VAL A 11 -0.08 -1.36 -5.20
N TYR A 12 -0.03 -1.75 -3.93
CA TYR A 12 -0.86 -1.15 -2.90
C TYR A 12 -0.08 0.01 -2.29
N THR A 13 -0.69 1.16 -2.20
CA THR A 13 -0.02 2.38 -1.77
C THR A 13 -0.94 3.34 -1.03
N ALA A 14 -0.34 4.21 -0.25
CA ALA A 14 -0.94 5.39 0.34
C ALA A 14 0.15 6.44 0.45
N THR A 15 -0.23 7.70 0.65
CA THR A 15 0.74 8.78 0.86
C THR A 15 0.58 9.34 2.26
N PHE A 16 1.70 9.55 2.93
CA PHE A 16 1.75 10.10 4.28
C PHE A 16 2.65 11.33 4.31
N ASP A 17 2.28 12.29 5.16
CA ASP A 17 3.16 13.40 5.49
C ASP A 17 4.32 12.87 6.34
N GLY A 18 5.55 13.10 5.88
CA GLY A 18 6.76 12.60 6.54
C GLY A 18 7.08 13.27 7.88
N LYS A 19 6.48 14.43 8.14
CA LYS A 19 6.69 15.16 9.40
C LYS A 19 5.65 14.79 10.45
N THR A 20 4.39 14.69 10.06
CA THR A 20 3.27 14.46 10.98
C THR A 20 2.84 13.01 11.05
N GLY A 21 3.15 12.19 10.04
CA GLY A 21 2.65 10.84 9.89
C GLY A 21 1.20 10.75 9.45
N GLU A 22 0.57 11.88 9.16
CA GLU A 22 -0.83 11.91 8.70
C GLU A 22 -0.96 11.35 7.29
N MET A 23 -2.04 10.60 7.05
CA MET A 23 -2.38 10.09 5.72
C MET A 23 -2.87 11.24 4.84
N ILE A 24 -2.18 11.46 3.71
CA ILE A 24 -2.56 12.47 2.72
C ILE A 24 -3.54 11.88 1.71
N THR A 25 -3.25 10.70 1.18
CA THR A 25 -4.15 9.96 0.30
C THR A 25 -4.51 8.62 0.92
N PRO A 26 -5.76 8.14 0.74
CA PRO A 26 -6.15 6.84 1.27
C PRO A 26 -5.42 5.69 0.59
N THR A 27 -5.42 4.54 1.24
CA THR A 27 -4.85 3.31 0.67
C THR A 27 -5.60 2.92 -0.59
N GLU A 28 -4.87 2.66 -1.65
CA GLU A 28 -5.41 2.27 -2.94
C GLU A 28 -4.58 1.18 -3.61
N SER A 29 -5.19 0.50 -4.55
CA SER A 29 -4.51 -0.34 -5.54
C SER A 29 -4.24 0.54 -6.75
N LYS A 30 -2.96 0.68 -7.15
CA LYS A 30 -2.54 1.59 -8.20
C LYS A 30 -1.78 0.85 -9.29
N ILE A 31 -2.25 0.98 -10.52
CA ILE A 31 -1.52 0.52 -11.71
C ILE A 31 -0.46 1.57 -12.04
N LEU A 32 0.79 1.14 -12.12
CA LEU A 32 1.93 2.03 -12.36
C LEU A 32 2.12 2.32 -13.85
N ASP A 33 2.38 3.58 -14.15
CA ASP A 33 2.79 4.07 -15.47
C ASP A 33 3.73 5.27 -15.33
N GLU A 34 4.13 5.85 -16.45
CA GLU A 34 5.03 7.00 -16.48
C GLU A 34 4.46 8.27 -15.82
N SER A 35 3.14 8.34 -15.61
CA SER A 35 2.49 9.46 -14.95
C SER A 35 2.34 9.26 -13.43
N SER A 36 2.62 8.05 -12.93
CA SER A 36 2.45 7.71 -11.52
C SER A 36 3.30 8.61 -10.63
N PHE A 37 2.68 9.16 -9.59
CA PHE A 37 3.33 10.00 -8.58
C PHE A 37 3.88 11.34 -9.08
N GLN A 38 3.53 11.78 -10.29
CA GLN A 38 3.98 13.07 -10.83
C GLN A 38 3.51 14.27 -10.03
N GLU A 39 2.40 14.15 -9.31
CA GLU A 39 1.87 15.16 -8.39
C GLU A 39 2.84 15.51 -7.25
N TYR A 40 3.78 14.62 -6.95
CA TYR A 40 4.79 14.83 -5.91
C TYR A 40 6.13 15.36 -6.44
N LYS A 41 6.23 15.61 -7.73
CA LYS A 41 7.40 16.22 -8.32
C LYS A 41 7.66 17.60 -7.65
N GLY A 42 8.87 17.79 -7.16
CA GLY A 42 9.24 19.00 -6.43
C GLY A 42 9.15 18.85 -4.90
N ASP A 43 8.48 17.82 -4.41
CA ASP A 43 8.49 17.48 -2.99
C ASP A 43 9.67 16.58 -2.65
N LYS A 44 10.01 16.52 -1.37
CA LYS A 44 10.97 15.55 -0.85
C LYS A 44 10.25 14.23 -0.61
N VAL A 45 10.49 13.25 -1.49
CA VAL A 45 9.75 11.98 -1.49
C VAL A 45 10.65 10.82 -1.10
N LEU A 46 10.12 9.95 -0.22
CA LEU A 46 10.70 8.66 0.12
C LEU A 46 9.71 7.55 -0.24
N PHE A 47 10.11 6.68 -1.15
CA PHE A 47 9.38 5.46 -1.49
C PHE A 47 9.95 4.29 -0.68
N ILE A 48 9.10 3.54 0.01
CA ILE A 48 9.50 2.40 0.84
C ILE A 48 8.68 1.16 0.49
N GLY A 49 9.26 0.00 0.73
CA GLY A 49 8.59 -1.28 0.55
C GLY A 49 9.03 -2.02 -0.71
N ASP A 50 8.59 -3.25 -0.86
CA ASP A 50 9.00 -4.14 -1.95
C ASP A 50 8.52 -3.68 -3.33
N GLY A 51 7.48 -2.86 -3.40
CA GLY A 51 7.01 -2.24 -4.64
C GLY A 51 7.92 -1.13 -5.15
N ALA A 52 8.88 -0.64 -4.35
CA ALA A 52 9.76 0.46 -4.75
C ALA A 52 10.67 0.09 -5.92
N THR A 53 11.13 -1.15 -5.99
CA THR A 53 12.04 -1.62 -7.06
C THR A 53 11.41 -1.47 -8.44
N LYS A 54 10.16 -1.87 -8.62
CA LYS A 54 9.49 -1.75 -9.92
C LYS A 54 8.96 -0.35 -10.21
N THR A 55 8.82 0.48 -9.17
CA THR A 55 8.39 1.86 -9.32
C THR A 55 9.54 2.79 -9.74
N GLN A 56 10.75 2.53 -9.25
CA GLN A 56 11.91 3.40 -9.46
C GLN A 56 12.18 3.75 -10.93
N PRO A 57 12.13 2.81 -11.90
CA PRO A 57 12.35 3.16 -13.30
C PRO A 57 11.33 4.13 -13.90
N LEU A 58 10.16 4.26 -13.29
CA LEU A 58 9.08 5.13 -13.76
C LEU A 58 9.15 6.54 -13.16
N ILE A 59 9.99 6.74 -12.15
CA ILE A 59 10.12 8.02 -11.45
C ILE A 59 11.30 8.80 -12.06
N HIS A 60 11.00 9.95 -12.65
CA HIS A 60 11.99 10.80 -13.35
C HIS A 60 12.25 12.13 -12.62
N PHE A 61 11.92 12.18 -11.32
CA PHE A 61 12.26 13.30 -10.44
C PHE A 61 13.08 12.78 -9.25
N PRO A 62 13.82 13.66 -8.53
CA PRO A 62 14.61 13.23 -7.38
C PRO A 62 13.75 12.64 -6.26
N ALA A 63 14.07 11.42 -5.85
CA ALA A 63 13.40 10.72 -4.75
C ALA A 63 14.35 9.67 -4.14
N GLU A 64 14.08 9.28 -2.91
CA GLU A 64 14.76 8.16 -2.27
C GLU A 64 13.91 6.90 -2.36
N PHE A 65 14.58 5.74 -2.48
CA PHE A 65 13.93 4.43 -2.59
C PHE A 65 14.54 3.46 -1.59
N ARG A 66 13.71 2.82 -0.78
CA ARG A 66 14.12 1.82 0.20
C ARG A 66 13.25 0.58 0.09
N ALA A 67 13.61 -0.30 -0.84
CA ALA A 67 12.86 -1.52 -1.14
C ALA A 67 12.99 -2.56 -0.01
N GLU A 68 14.03 -2.49 0.81
CA GLU A 68 14.31 -3.42 1.91
C GLU A 68 13.45 -3.19 3.17
N VAL A 69 12.59 -2.19 3.17
CA VAL A 69 11.65 -1.95 4.27
C VAL A 69 10.43 -2.85 4.08
N TYR A 70 10.28 -3.84 4.97
CA TYR A 70 9.19 -4.81 4.91
C TYR A 70 8.16 -4.56 6.00
N PRO A 71 6.86 -4.89 5.73
CA PRO A 71 5.85 -4.87 6.77
C PRO A 71 6.26 -5.76 7.95
N SER A 72 6.07 -5.24 9.16
CA SER A 72 6.37 -5.99 10.37
C SER A 72 5.42 -5.57 11.49
N ALA A 73 4.96 -6.54 12.26
CA ALA A 73 4.07 -6.28 13.40
C ALA A 73 4.71 -5.35 14.45
N LYS A 74 6.04 -5.28 14.51
CA LYS A 74 6.74 -4.36 15.44
C LYS A 74 6.39 -2.90 15.20
N TYR A 75 6.08 -2.51 13.96
CA TYR A 75 5.69 -1.14 13.63
C TYR A 75 4.26 -0.80 14.05
N MET A 76 3.47 -1.80 14.46
CA MET A 76 2.12 -1.62 14.97
C MET A 76 2.08 -1.26 16.46
N ILE A 77 3.18 -1.48 17.18
CA ILE A 77 3.21 -1.35 18.66
C ILE A 77 2.76 0.03 19.11
N HIS A 78 3.31 1.09 18.54
CA HIS A 78 2.98 2.46 18.92
C HIS A 78 1.49 2.78 18.71
N GLN A 79 0.96 2.44 17.56
CA GLN A 79 -0.45 2.67 17.22
C GLN A 79 -1.38 1.81 18.06
N SER A 80 -1.00 0.56 18.32
CA SER A 80 -1.79 -0.36 19.13
C SER A 80 -1.87 0.10 20.59
N VAL A 81 -0.77 0.56 21.17
CA VAL A 81 -0.74 1.12 22.53
C VAL A 81 -1.63 2.36 22.62
N LYS A 82 -1.54 3.27 21.64
CA LYS A 82 -2.37 4.47 21.57
C LYS A 82 -3.86 4.12 21.51
N LYS A 83 -4.25 3.19 20.64
CA LYS A 83 -5.64 2.74 20.52
C LYS A 83 -6.13 2.04 21.78
N PHE A 84 -5.29 1.20 22.39
CA PHE A 84 -5.61 0.54 23.66
C PHE A 84 -5.86 1.55 24.77
N ASN A 85 -4.99 2.54 24.93
CA ASN A 85 -5.10 3.56 25.96
C ASN A 85 -6.31 4.49 25.78
N THR A 86 -6.80 4.64 24.55
CA THR A 86 -7.99 5.44 24.22
C THR A 86 -9.24 4.60 24.03
N HIS A 87 -9.22 3.32 24.39
CA HIS A 87 -10.34 2.38 24.31
C HIS A 87 -10.93 2.24 22.89
N GLN A 88 -10.07 2.35 21.87
CA GLN A 88 -10.47 2.15 20.47
C GLN A 88 -10.27 0.69 20.06
N PHE A 89 -11.26 -0.14 20.39
CA PHE A 89 -11.23 -1.58 20.09
C PHE A 89 -12.14 -1.90 18.91
N GLU A 90 -11.73 -2.92 18.14
CA GLU A 90 -12.58 -3.47 17.09
C GLU A 90 -13.66 -4.40 17.68
N ASP A 91 -14.79 -4.51 16.98
CA ASP A 91 -15.81 -5.50 17.31
C ASP A 91 -15.37 -6.85 16.74
N VAL A 92 -14.95 -7.75 17.62
CA VAL A 92 -14.42 -9.07 17.23
C VAL A 92 -15.42 -9.96 16.48
N ALA A 93 -16.73 -9.67 16.60
CA ALA A 93 -17.77 -10.41 15.88
C ALA A 93 -17.90 -9.99 14.41
N TYR A 94 -17.53 -8.74 14.08
CA TYR A 94 -17.74 -8.14 12.75
C TYR A 94 -16.48 -7.65 12.08
N PHE A 95 -15.34 -7.64 12.79
CA PHE A 95 -14.07 -7.21 12.20
C PHE A 95 -13.63 -8.20 11.12
N GLU A 96 -13.23 -7.66 9.98
CA GLU A 96 -12.61 -8.40 8.88
C GLU A 96 -11.42 -7.63 8.32
N PRO A 97 -10.46 -8.32 7.66
CA PRO A 97 -9.37 -7.65 6.97
C PRO A 97 -9.88 -6.71 5.88
N PHE A 98 -9.17 -5.61 5.66
CA PHE A 98 -9.49 -4.68 4.58
C PHE A 98 -8.96 -5.22 3.25
N TYR A 99 -9.86 -5.67 2.39
CA TYR A 99 -9.54 -6.17 1.06
C TYR A 99 -9.68 -5.04 0.03
N LEU A 100 -8.57 -4.62 -0.58
CA LEU A 100 -8.54 -3.60 -1.63
C LEU A 100 -9.01 -4.13 -2.98
N LYS A 101 -8.91 -5.43 -3.18
CA LYS A 101 -9.35 -6.12 -4.38
C LYS A 101 -10.31 -7.25 -4.04
N GLU A 102 -11.28 -7.49 -4.91
CA GLU A 102 -12.11 -8.67 -4.84
C GLU A 102 -11.33 -9.93 -5.24
N PHE A 103 -11.79 -11.09 -4.79
CA PHE A 103 -11.21 -12.38 -5.17
C PHE A 103 -11.30 -12.57 -6.69
N GLN A 104 -10.15 -12.82 -7.32
CA GLN A 104 -10.02 -13.00 -8.77
C GLN A 104 -9.76 -14.46 -9.14
N GLY A 105 -10.51 -15.38 -8.54
CA GLY A 105 -10.45 -16.79 -8.88
C GLY A 105 -11.30 -17.14 -10.13
N VAL A 106 -11.01 -18.28 -10.72
CA VAL A 106 -11.82 -18.81 -11.83
C VAL A 106 -13.17 -19.27 -11.28
N LYS A 107 -14.27 -18.75 -11.83
CA LYS A 107 -15.61 -19.22 -11.48
C LYS A 107 -15.81 -20.65 -12.01
N LEU A 108 -16.42 -21.52 -11.20
CA LEU A 108 -16.68 -22.92 -11.55
C LEU A 108 -17.47 -23.07 -12.86
N ALA A 109 -18.33 -22.10 -13.20
CA ALA A 109 -19.09 -22.08 -14.45
C ALA A 109 -18.18 -21.94 -15.68
N ASP A 110 -17.07 -21.20 -15.56
CA ASP A 110 -16.13 -21.00 -16.65
C ASP A 110 -15.20 -22.21 -16.84
N ALA A 111 -14.95 -22.96 -15.77
CA ALA A 111 -14.18 -24.20 -15.82
C ALA A 111 -14.90 -25.31 -16.58
N LYS A 112 -16.25 -25.34 -16.56
CA LYS A 112 -17.06 -26.33 -17.33
C LYS A 112 -17.14 -26.03 -18.81
N LYS A 113 -16.88 -24.81 -19.25
CA LYS A 113 -16.91 -24.43 -20.68
C LYS A 113 -15.61 -24.74 -21.43
N LYS A 114 -14.54 -25.16 -20.73
CA LYS A 114 -13.25 -25.51 -21.32
C LYS A 114 -13.06 -27.00 -21.57
N HIS A 115 -14.08 -27.80 -21.29
CA HIS A 115 -14.16 -29.22 -21.56
C HIS A 115 -15.26 -29.44 -22.59
#